data_57d4de88a7b07822035a91f113071106
#
_entry.id   57d4de88a7b07822035a91f113071106
#
_cell.length_a   1.000
_cell.length_b   1.000
_cell.length_c   1.000
_cell.angle_alpha   90.00
_cell.angle_beta   90.00
_cell.angle_gamma   90.00
#
_symmetry.space_group_name_H-M   'P 1'
#
loop_
_entity.id
_entity.type
_entity.pdbx_description
1 polymer ?
#
loop_
_entity_poly.entity_id
_entity_poly.type
_entity_poly.pdbx_seq_one_letter_code
_entity_poly.pdbx_strand_id
1 'polypeptide(L)'
;SGSLAAAAILTNILDEGSWLRAGFNSLMLPVLEDHTLAARSESGNFSIKDLLIYSAVCGTGLDTVPLPGDISAEKIVALLVDLAALSLRLNKPLTARLMPIPGKKSGEKTNFDFEFFKNGSTMDFPTEGLGGLMRKADWIQISKR
;
A
#
# COMPACT_ATOMS: atom_id res chain seq x y z
N SER A 1 10.78 14.22 4.93
CA SER A 1 11.88 13.65 4.18
C SER A 1 12.75 12.77 5.07
N GLY A 2 13.41 11.76 4.49
CA GLY A 2 14.25 10.80 5.24
C GLY A 2 13.56 9.45 5.57
N SER A 3 12.24 9.40 5.66
CA SER A 3 11.52 8.15 5.99
C SER A 3 11.73 7.04 4.96
N LEU A 4 11.82 7.38 3.66
CA LEU A 4 12.10 6.41 2.61
C LEU A 4 13.50 5.79 2.77
N ALA A 5 14.51 6.62 3.06
CA ALA A 5 15.86 6.15 3.32
C ALA A 5 15.94 5.27 4.58
N ALA A 6 15.24 5.69 5.65
CA ALA A 6 15.16 4.89 6.88
C ALA A 6 14.50 3.52 6.62
N ALA A 7 13.40 3.47 5.86
CA ALA A 7 12.75 2.23 5.47
C ALA A 7 13.69 1.32 4.66
N ALA A 8 14.43 1.90 3.71
CA ALA A 8 15.41 1.15 2.92
C ALA A 8 16.54 0.56 3.78
N ILE A 9 17.09 1.35 4.72
CA ILE A 9 18.14 0.91 5.64
C ILE A 9 17.64 -0.23 6.54
N LEU A 10 16.46 -0.08 7.13
CA LEU A 10 15.89 -1.13 7.99
C LEU A 10 15.60 -2.41 7.21
N THR A 11 15.06 -2.30 6.01
CA THR A 11 14.85 -3.45 5.12
C THR A 11 16.17 -4.15 4.81
N ASN A 12 17.21 -3.40 4.46
CA ASN A 12 18.52 -3.96 4.16
C ASN A 12 19.12 -4.72 5.37
N ILE A 13 19.05 -4.15 6.57
CA ILE A 13 19.50 -4.81 7.81
C ILE A 13 18.77 -6.14 8.03
N LEU A 14 17.44 -6.14 7.83
CA LEU A 14 16.64 -7.35 7.95
C LEU A 14 16.96 -8.37 6.85
N ASP A 15 17.31 -7.91 5.66
CA ASP A 15 17.65 -8.76 4.52
C ASP A 15 19.04 -9.40 4.63
N GLU A 16 19.97 -8.80 5.36
CA GLU A 16 21.31 -9.33 5.64
C GLU A 16 21.28 -10.47 6.68
N GLY A 17 20.19 -10.66 7.40
CA GLY A 17 20.07 -11.70 8.43
C GLY A 17 20.13 -13.12 7.86
N SER A 18 20.83 -14.01 8.54
CA SER A 18 21.06 -15.42 8.14
C SER A 18 19.96 -16.39 8.62
N TRP A 19 18.78 -15.91 8.96
CA TRP A 19 17.65 -16.74 9.37
C TRP A 19 16.85 -17.30 8.19
N LEU A 20 16.17 -18.41 8.42
CA LEU A 20 15.19 -18.95 7.46
C LEU A 20 13.98 -18.02 7.40
N ARG A 21 13.58 -17.66 6.19
CA ARG A 21 12.45 -16.77 5.94
C ARG A 21 11.26 -17.55 5.40
N ALA A 22 10.05 -17.12 5.78
CA ALA A 22 8.80 -17.63 5.26
C ALA A 22 7.83 -16.46 5.00
N GLY A 23 7.08 -16.53 3.91
CA GLY A 23 6.09 -15.51 3.54
C GLY A 23 6.73 -14.15 3.21
N PHE A 24 5.97 -13.07 3.45
CA PHE A 24 6.46 -11.71 3.34
C PHE A 24 7.26 -11.35 4.60
N ASN A 25 8.50 -10.95 4.39
CA ASN A 25 9.46 -10.64 5.43
C ASN A 25 10.04 -9.25 5.24
N SER A 26 10.81 -8.81 6.23
CA SER A 26 11.44 -7.50 6.23
C SER A 26 10.53 -6.40 6.81
N LEU A 27 10.83 -5.13 6.57
CA LEU A 27 10.04 -4.03 7.10
C LEU A 27 8.62 -4.03 6.52
N MET A 28 7.62 -3.96 7.38
CA MET A 28 6.22 -3.77 7.00
C MET A 28 5.74 -2.38 7.45
N LEU A 29 4.84 -1.78 6.67
CA LEU A 29 4.28 -0.46 6.93
C LEU A 29 2.74 -0.53 6.94
N PRO A 30 2.15 -1.27 7.91
CA PRO A 30 0.71 -1.46 7.99
C PRO A 30 0.03 -0.20 8.53
N VAL A 31 -0.84 0.44 7.74
CA VAL A 31 -1.42 1.74 8.09
C VAL A 31 -2.24 1.69 9.37
N LEU A 32 -3.03 0.65 9.57
CA LEU A 32 -3.89 0.51 10.74
C LEU A 32 -3.24 -0.26 11.91
N GLU A 33 -2.10 -0.89 11.71
CA GLU A 33 -1.41 -1.62 12.78
C GLU A 33 -0.23 -0.82 13.38
N ASP A 34 0.06 0.36 12.82
CA ASP A 34 1.09 1.28 13.31
C ASP A 34 0.47 2.60 13.76
N HIS A 35 0.75 2.99 15.01
CA HIS A 35 0.17 4.21 15.61
C HIS A 35 0.55 5.48 14.84
N THR A 36 1.79 5.57 14.37
CA THR A 36 2.28 6.76 13.66
C THR A 36 1.69 6.84 12.25
N LEU A 37 1.60 5.71 11.53
CA LEU A 37 1.01 5.68 10.20
C LEU A 37 -0.50 5.99 10.26
N ALA A 38 -1.22 5.44 11.23
CA ALA A 38 -2.64 5.75 11.45
C ALA A 38 -2.84 7.25 11.72
N ALA A 39 -2.06 7.85 12.63
CA ALA A 39 -2.12 9.29 12.91
C ALA A 39 -1.77 10.16 11.69
N ARG A 40 -0.82 9.73 10.86
CA ARG A 40 -0.46 10.44 9.62
C ARG A 40 -1.55 10.35 8.55
N SER A 41 -2.29 9.25 8.49
CA SER A 41 -3.45 9.16 7.60
C SER A 41 -4.55 10.17 8.02
N GLU A 42 -4.75 10.36 9.33
CA GLU A 42 -5.71 11.37 9.84
C GLU A 42 -5.29 12.81 9.52
N SER A 43 -4.00 13.10 9.58
CA SER A 43 -3.49 14.45 9.32
C SER A 43 -3.42 14.82 7.83
N GLY A 44 -3.72 13.89 6.92
CA GLY A 44 -3.61 14.10 5.47
C GLY A 44 -2.18 14.23 4.95
N ASN A 45 -1.19 13.97 5.80
CA ASN A 45 0.25 14.05 5.46
C ASN A 45 0.83 12.73 4.92
N PHE A 46 -0.04 11.78 4.60
CA PHE A 46 0.33 10.46 4.14
C PHE A 46 -0.71 9.93 3.15
N SER A 47 -0.29 9.60 1.98
CA SER A 47 -1.17 9.23 0.87
C SER A 47 -0.86 7.82 0.36
N ILE A 48 -1.77 7.29 -0.46
CA ILE A 48 -1.54 6.02 -1.18
C ILE A 48 -0.33 6.11 -2.11
N LYS A 49 -0.02 7.29 -2.68
CA LYS A 49 1.20 7.49 -3.48
C LYS A 49 2.46 7.31 -2.63
N ASP A 50 2.45 7.79 -1.39
CA ASP A 50 3.57 7.58 -0.48
C ASP A 50 3.74 6.09 -0.16
N LEU A 51 2.64 5.36 0.06
CA LEU A 51 2.67 3.91 0.28
C LEU A 51 3.25 3.15 -0.92
N LEU A 52 2.89 3.54 -2.15
CA LEU A 52 3.49 2.96 -3.36
C LEU A 52 5.00 3.24 -3.44
N ILE A 53 5.44 4.45 -3.10
CA ILE A 53 6.86 4.78 -3.03
C ILE A 53 7.57 3.93 -1.97
N TYR A 54 6.99 3.81 -0.77
CA TYR A 54 7.54 2.95 0.27
C TYR A 54 7.56 1.47 -0.12
N SER A 55 6.60 1.03 -0.94
CA SER A 55 6.56 -0.35 -1.45
C SER A 55 7.80 -0.72 -2.28
N ALA A 56 8.51 0.26 -2.83
CA ALA A 56 9.77 0.03 -3.51
C ALA A 56 10.88 -0.46 -2.55
N VAL A 57 10.82 -0.09 -1.29
CA VAL A 57 11.89 -0.34 -0.30
C VAL A 57 11.46 -1.17 0.92
N CYS A 58 10.15 -1.31 1.20
CA CYS A 58 9.65 -2.16 2.29
C CYS A 58 9.58 -3.65 1.89
N GLY A 59 9.27 -4.53 2.83
CA GLY A 59 9.19 -5.98 2.58
C GLY A 59 7.82 -6.51 2.14
N THR A 60 6.78 -5.66 2.07
CA THR A 60 5.40 -6.13 1.94
C THR A 60 4.65 -5.53 0.76
N GLY A 61 4.62 -4.22 0.63
CA GLY A 61 3.77 -3.51 -0.31
C GLY A 61 2.73 -2.65 0.41
N LEU A 62 1.49 -2.68 -0.06
CA LEU A 62 0.35 -1.99 0.57
C LEU A 62 -0.20 -2.85 1.71
N ASP A 63 -0.24 -2.30 2.90
CA ASP A 63 -0.58 -3.09 4.08
C ASP A 63 -1.61 -2.38 4.97
N THR A 64 -2.70 -3.09 5.30
CA THR A 64 -3.86 -2.61 6.08
C THR A 64 -4.31 -1.20 5.72
N VAL A 65 -4.45 -0.94 4.41
CA VAL A 65 -4.80 0.38 3.88
C VAL A 65 -6.31 0.60 3.98
N PRO A 66 -6.78 1.52 4.84
CA PRO A 66 -8.21 1.82 4.95
C PRO A 66 -8.69 2.61 3.73
N LEU A 67 -9.71 2.10 3.06
CA LEU A 67 -10.31 2.74 1.89
C LEU A 67 -11.76 3.15 2.17
N PRO A 68 -12.31 4.14 1.45
CA PRO A 68 -13.74 4.43 1.48
C PRO A 68 -14.57 3.18 1.16
N GLY A 69 -15.70 2.99 1.84
CA GLY A 69 -16.57 1.82 1.60
C GLY A 69 -17.28 1.85 0.26
N ASP A 70 -17.35 3.03 -0.37
CA ASP A 70 -17.92 3.26 -1.70
C ASP A 70 -16.86 3.36 -2.81
N ILE A 71 -15.62 2.95 -2.54
CA ILE A 71 -14.56 2.92 -3.56
C ILE A 71 -14.95 1.99 -4.71
N SER A 72 -14.75 2.45 -5.94
CA SER A 72 -15.10 1.64 -7.10
C SER A 72 -14.07 0.54 -7.39
N ALA A 73 -14.55 -0.55 -8.01
CA ALA A 73 -13.67 -1.64 -8.43
C ALA A 73 -12.59 -1.16 -9.42
N GLU A 74 -12.91 -0.21 -10.29
CA GLU A 74 -11.96 0.38 -11.25
C GLU A 74 -10.80 1.08 -10.54
N LYS A 75 -11.07 1.80 -9.44
CA LYS A 75 -10.03 2.40 -8.61
C LYS A 75 -9.12 1.34 -7.99
N ILE A 76 -9.70 0.29 -7.43
CA ILE A 76 -8.94 -0.81 -6.83
C ILE A 76 -8.06 -1.49 -7.90
N VAL A 77 -8.61 -1.78 -9.07
CA VAL A 77 -7.86 -2.36 -10.19
C VAL A 77 -6.70 -1.45 -10.60
N ALA A 78 -6.90 -0.13 -10.74
CA ALA A 78 -5.84 0.80 -11.09
C ALA A 78 -4.69 0.77 -10.07
N LEU A 79 -5.02 0.77 -8.78
CA LEU A 79 -4.01 0.67 -7.71
C LEU A 79 -3.25 -0.65 -7.75
N LEU A 80 -3.94 -1.77 -7.98
CA LEU A 80 -3.30 -3.09 -8.08
C LEU A 80 -2.40 -3.20 -9.31
N VAL A 81 -2.75 -2.55 -10.42
CA VAL A 81 -1.91 -2.48 -11.62
C VAL A 81 -0.64 -1.67 -11.34
N ASP A 82 -0.72 -0.54 -10.64
CA ASP A 82 0.45 0.25 -10.24
C ASP A 82 1.38 -0.57 -9.34
N LEU A 83 0.80 -1.29 -8.37
CA LEU A 83 1.57 -2.16 -7.48
C LEU A 83 2.22 -3.32 -8.24
N ALA A 84 1.49 -3.93 -9.18
CA ALA A 84 2.02 -5.01 -10.03
C ALA A 84 3.16 -4.50 -10.93
N ALA A 85 3.02 -3.30 -11.51
CA ALA A 85 4.06 -2.67 -12.30
C ALA A 85 5.33 -2.47 -11.48
N LEU A 86 5.18 -1.96 -10.25
CA LEU A 86 6.29 -1.77 -9.31
C LEU A 86 6.97 -3.11 -8.97
N SER A 87 6.17 -4.13 -8.62
CA SER A 87 6.64 -5.48 -8.31
C SER A 87 7.44 -6.08 -9.45
N LEU A 88 6.92 -6.03 -10.67
CA LEU A 88 7.58 -6.56 -11.85
C LEU A 88 8.87 -5.81 -12.19
N ARG A 89 8.84 -4.47 -12.16
CA ARG A 89 10.03 -3.65 -12.46
C ARG A 89 11.16 -3.85 -11.46
N LEU A 90 10.85 -4.04 -10.20
CA LEU A 90 11.84 -4.26 -9.15
C LEU A 90 12.22 -5.73 -8.95
N ASN A 91 11.54 -6.65 -9.66
CA ASN A 91 11.65 -8.09 -9.42
C ASN A 91 11.47 -8.45 -7.94
N LYS A 92 10.46 -7.88 -7.33
CA LYS A 92 10.19 -7.95 -5.90
C LYS A 92 8.73 -8.34 -5.66
N PRO A 93 8.45 -9.42 -4.92
CA PRO A 93 7.08 -9.78 -4.59
C PRO A 93 6.45 -8.69 -3.69
N LEU A 94 5.29 -8.18 -4.09
CA LEU A 94 4.52 -7.21 -3.33
C LEU A 94 3.09 -7.72 -3.17
N THR A 95 2.47 -7.37 -2.05
CA THR A 95 1.08 -7.70 -1.73
C THR A 95 0.26 -6.45 -1.46
N ALA A 96 -1.06 -6.60 -1.40
CA ALA A 96 -1.98 -5.54 -1.02
C ALA A 96 -3.04 -6.07 -0.06
N ARG A 97 -3.05 -5.57 1.17
CA ARG A 97 -4.16 -5.70 2.12
C ARG A 97 -4.97 -4.39 2.08
N LEU A 98 -5.96 -4.34 1.21
CA LEU A 98 -6.85 -3.19 1.05
C LEU A 98 -8.13 -3.43 1.87
N MET A 99 -8.54 -2.42 2.61
CA MET A 99 -9.65 -2.52 3.54
C MET A 99 -10.74 -1.47 3.22
N PRO A 100 -11.65 -1.73 2.27
CA PRO A 100 -12.84 -0.90 2.12
C PRO A 100 -13.68 -0.96 3.39
N ILE A 101 -13.96 0.20 4.00
CA ILE A 101 -14.66 0.29 5.29
C ILE A 101 -16.13 0.63 5.04
N PRO A 102 -17.07 -0.31 5.19
CA PRO A 102 -18.49 -0.07 4.92
C PRO A 102 -19.03 1.17 5.64
N GLY A 103 -19.78 2.02 4.92
CA GLY A 103 -20.38 3.23 5.45
C GLY A 103 -19.43 4.40 5.68
N LYS A 104 -18.14 4.26 5.43
CA LYS A 104 -17.18 5.35 5.54
C LYS A 104 -16.89 5.97 4.18
N LYS A 105 -16.82 7.31 4.17
CA LYS A 105 -16.39 8.11 3.02
C LYS A 105 -14.91 8.41 3.08
N SER A 106 -14.38 8.98 1.99
CA SER A 106 -12.98 9.44 1.93
C SER A 106 -12.66 10.43 3.06
N GLY A 107 -11.56 10.20 3.76
CA GLY A 107 -11.08 11.03 4.86
C GLY A 107 -11.81 10.83 6.19
N GLU A 108 -12.82 9.96 6.25
CA GLU A 108 -13.52 9.68 7.50
C GLU A 108 -12.71 8.75 8.41
N LYS A 109 -12.77 9.05 9.71
CA LYS A 109 -12.07 8.25 10.73
C LYS A 109 -12.68 6.85 10.83
N THR A 110 -11.83 5.85 10.89
CA THR A 110 -12.20 4.47 11.22
C THR A 110 -12.57 4.36 12.70
N ASN A 111 -13.31 3.33 13.07
CA ASN A 111 -13.78 3.13 14.43
C ASN A 111 -13.75 1.63 14.82
N PHE A 112 -12.61 1.00 14.56
CA PHE A 112 -12.40 -0.38 14.97
C PHE A 112 -12.31 -0.46 16.50
N ASP A 113 -13.04 -1.41 17.07
CA ASP A 113 -12.88 -1.88 18.45
C ASP A 113 -12.07 -3.19 18.42
N PHE A 114 -10.77 -3.06 18.09
CA PHE A 114 -9.86 -4.18 17.96
C PHE A 114 -8.46 -3.73 18.42
N GLU A 115 -7.94 -4.42 19.42
CA GLU A 115 -6.73 -3.99 20.14
C GLU A 115 -5.49 -3.81 19.25
N PHE A 116 -5.38 -4.60 18.18
CA PHE A 116 -4.25 -4.53 17.26
C PHE A 116 -4.39 -3.45 16.18
N PHE A 117 -5.57 -2.84 16.03
CA PHE A 117 -5.75 -1.74 15.10
C PHE A 117 -5.72 -0.39 15.81
N LYS A 118 -5.05 0.56 15.17
CA LYS A 118 -5.13 1.98 15.50
C LYS A 118 -6.03 2.66 14.49
N ASN A 119 -7.02 3.40 14.99
CA ASN A 119 -7.92 4.10 14.10
C ASN A 119 -7.19 5.23 13.38
N GLY A 120 -7.38 5.30 12.07
CA GLY A 120 -6.88 6.31 11.15
C GLY A 120 -7.99 6.84 10.27
N SER A 121 -7.68 7.51 9.19
CA SER A 121 -8.69 7.94 8.20
C SER A 121 -8.63 7.09 6.95
N THR A 122 -9.80 6.88 6.33
CA THR A 122 -9.91 6.25 5.02
C THR A 122 -9.15 7.09 3.98
N MET A 123 -8.38 6.42 3.15
CA MET A 123 -7.50 7.02 2.16
C MET A 123 -8.11 6.84 0.77
N ASP A 124 -8.37 7.93 0.07
CA ASP A 124 -8.78 7.90 -1.34
C ASP A 124 -7.62 8.39 -2.23
N PHE A 125 -7.73 8.13 -3.51
CA PHE A 125 -6.73 8.54 -4.49
C PHE A 125 -7.38 8.83 -5.83
N PRO A 126 -6.88 9.84 -6.56
CA PRO A 126 -7.34 10.08 -7.91
C PRO A 126 -6.90 8.94 -8.82
N THR A 127 -7.80 8.47 -9.66
CA THR A 127 -7.48 7.57 -10.75
C THR A 127 -7.56 8.34 -12.06
N GLU A 128 -6.46 8.39 -12.76
CA GLU A 128 -6.46 8.83 -14.16
C GLU A 128 -6.75 7.60 -15.03
N GLY A 129 -7.81 7.68 -15.81
CA GLY A 129 -8.16 6.59 -16.72
C GLY A 129 -7.04 6.38 -17.74
N LEU A 130 -6.58 5.16 -17.90
CA LEU A 130 -5.62 4.77 -18.94
C LEU A 130 -6.29 4.80 -20.35
N GLY A 131 -7.22 5.72 -20.59
CA GLY A 131 -7.91 5.88 -21.86
C GLY A 131 -8.67 4.63 -22.33
N GLY A 132 -9.10 3.78 -21.42
CA GLY A 132 -9.74 2.51 -21.72
C GLY A 132 -8.77 1.39 -22.13
N LEU A 133 -7.46 1.60 -21.99
CA LEU A 133 -6.42 0.62 -22.34
C LEU A 133 -6.69 -0.73 -21.67
N MET A 134 -7.04 -0.70 -20.36
CA MET A 134 -7.35 -1.90 -19.60
C MET A 134 -8.61 -2.64 -20.03
N ARG A 135 -9.50 -1.96 -20.76
CA ARG A 135 -10.73 -2.58 -21.31
C ARG A 135 -10.52 -3.18 -22.69
N LYS A 136 -9.48 -2.74 -23.41
CA LYS A 136 -9.21 -3.11 -24.81
C LYS A 136 -8.07 -4.09 -24.98
N ALA A 137 -7.21 -4.22 -23.98
CA ALA A 137 -6.07 -5.12 -24.01
C ALA A 137 -6.41 -6.43 -23.31
N ASP A 138 -6.23 -7.56 -23.98
CA ASP A 138 -6.36 -8.88 -23.38
C ASP A 138 -5.24 -9.14 -22.34
N TRP A 139 -4.11 -8.49 -22.53
CA TRP A 139 -2.97 -8.54 -21.62
C TRP A 139 -2.05 -7.33 -21.78
N ILE A 140 -1.34 -6.97 -20.72
CA ILE A 140 -0.32 -5.91 -20.73
C ILE A 140 0.97 -6.52 -20.20
N GLN A 141 2.03 -6.42 -20.99
CA GLN A 141 3.35 -6.91 -20.60
C GLN A 141 4.15 -5.79 -19.97
N ILE A 142 4.62 -6.03 -18.73
CA ILE A 142 5.60 -5.20 -18.04
C ILE A 142 6.86 -6.01 -17.88
N SER A 143 7.95 -5.59 -18.53
CA SER A 143 9.22 -6.30 -18.47
C SER A 143 9.98 -5.98 -17.19
N LYS A 144 10.65 -6.98 -16.64
CA LYS A 144 11.66 -6.79 -15.59
C LYS A 144 12.79 -5.91 -16.11
N ARG A 145 13.47 -5.25 -15.21
CA ARG A 145 14.66 -4.47 -15.52
C ARG A 145 15.87 -5.39 -15.59
#